data_d373eb21bbaf042c1b1583e0d1d3d7fb
#
_entry.id   d373eb21bbaf042c1b1583e0d1d3d7fb
#
_cell.length_a   1.000
_cell.length_b   1.000
_cell.length_c   1.000
_cell.angle_alpha   90.00
_cell.angle_beta   90.00
_cell.angle_gamma   90.00
#
_symmetry.space_group_name_H-M   'P 1'
#
loop_
_entity.id
_entity.type
_entity.pdbx_description
1 polymer ?
#
loop_
_entity_poly.entity_id
_entity_poly.type
_entity_poly.pdbx_seq_one_letter_code
_entity_poly.pdbx_strand_id
1 'polypeptide(L)'
;MEVTHGRGYVYSIQYHIVWCVKYRHKVITEQIENRLIEILSKIAEDNGFQILECNTDKDHIHLLVNCSPQHYIPDMIKALKGVSARLLMKEFGEELKKKLWGGHLWNPSYFVATVSENTEEQIRKYIQNQKRK
;
A
#
# COMPACT_ATOMS: atom_id res chain seq x y z
N MET A 1 -6.50 12.70 -17.82
CA MET A 1 -5.85 12.74 -16.48
C MET A 1 -6.31 14.01 -15.76
N GLU A 2 -6.82 13.84 -14.56
CA GLU A 2 -7.25 14.98 -13.78
C GLU A 2 -6.04 15.74 -13.24
N VAL A 3 -6.15 17.06 -13.20
CA VAL A 3 -5.13 17.91 -12.60
C VAL A 3 -5.66 18.53 -11.31
N THR A 4 -4.75 18.74 -10.37
CA THR A 4 -5.06 19.36 -9.10
C THR A 4 -4.45 20.78 -9.06
N HIS A 5 -5.20 21.72 -8.52
CA HIS A 5 -4.75 23.09 -8.40
C HIS A 5 -4.26 23.36 -6.98
N GLY A 6 -2.99 23.70 -6.85
CA GLY A 6 -2.43 24.19 -5.60
C GLY A 6 -2.36 25.70 -5.63
N ARG A 7 -1.87 26.28 -4.53
CA ARG A 7 -1.68 27.71 -4.45
C ARG A 7 -0.46 28.10 -5.29
N GLY A 8 -0.69 28.70 -6.46
CA GLY A 8 0.38 29.11 -7.38
C GLY A 8 0.94 27.99 -8.24
N TYR A 9 0.30 26.82 -8.27
CA TYR A 9 0.74 25.72 -9.12
C TYR A 9 -0.41 24.77 -9.46
N VAL A 10 -0.21 24.04 -10.55
CA VAL A 10 -1.13 23.00 -11.02
C VAL A 10 -0.32 21.70 -11.12
N TYR A 11 -0.89 20.59 -10.70
CA TYR A 11 -0.18 19.33 -10.76
C TYR A 11 -1.11 18.13 -10.99
N SER A 12 -0.52 17.06 -11.48
CA SER A 12 -1.15 15.74 -11.55
C SER A 12 -0.08 14.71 -11.22
N ILE A 13 -0.05 14.29 -9.97
CA ILE A 13 0.98 13.37 -9.48
C ILE A 13 0.29 12.14 -8.93
N GLN A 14 0.34 11.07 -9.71
CA GLN A 14 -0.27 9.80 -9.34
C GLN A 14 0.77 8.69 -9.40
N TYR A 15 0.73 7.81 -8.40
CA TYR A 15 1.62 6.67 -8.31
C TYR A 15 0.85 5.41 -8.06
N HIS A 16 1.31 4.33 -8.69
CA HIS A 16 0.96 2.98 -8.27
C HIS A 16 1.93 2.56 -7.19
N ILE A 17 1.41 2.06 -6.08
CA ILE A 17 2.21 1.56 -4.96
C ILE A 17 1.75 0.14 -4.68
N VAL A 18 2.71 -0.79 -4.63
CA VAL A 18 2.41 -2.21 -4.37
C VAL A 18 3.35 -2.72 -3.30
N TRP A 19 2.81 -3.48 -2.35
CA TRP A 19 3.64 -4.26 -1.45
C TRP A 19 2.97 -5.58 -1.12
N CYS A 20 3.78 -6.53 -0.67
CA CYS A 20 3.33 -7.87 -0.40
C CYS A 20 3.40 -8.21 1.08
N VAL A 21 2.62 -9.19 1.48
CA VAL A 21 2.75 -9.84 2.77
C VAL A 21 4.11 -10.55 2.81
N LYS A 22 4.72 -10.61 3.98
CA LYS A 22 6.00 -11.29 4.19
C LYS A 22 5.93 -12.73 3.65
N TYR A 23 6.88 -13.08 2.78
CA TYR A 23 6.92 -14.37 2.07
C TYR A 23 5.66 -14.66 1.26
N ARG A 24 4.85 -13.65 0.98
CA ARG A 24 3.56 -13.76 0.27
C ARG A 24 2.61 -14.76 0.93
N HIS A 25 2.61 -14.82 2.26
CA HIS A 25 1.61 -15.61 2.97
C HIS A 25 0.21 -15.03 2.73
N LYS A 26 -0.75 -15.91 2.52
CA LYS A 26 -2.14 -15.51 2.22
C LYS A 26 -2.90 -15.26 3.51
N VAL A 27 -2.69 -14.10 4.09
CA VAL A 27 -3.27 -13.74 5.39
C VAL A 27 -4.38 -12.69 5.31
N ILE A 28 -4.52 -12.00 4.17
CA ILE A 28 -5.52 -10.95 4.04
C ILE A 28 -6.89 -11.59 3.76
N THR A 29 -7.61 -11.86 4.82
CA THR A 29 -9.00 -12.32 4.75
C THR A 29 -9.91 -11.14 4.45
N GLU A 30 -11.17 -11.39 4.15
CA GLU A 30 -12.14 -10.32 3.91
C GLU A 30 -12.24 -9.35 5.11
N GLN A 31 -12.26 -9.89 6.31
CA GLN A 31 -12.32 -9.08 7.52
C GLN A 31 -11.08 -8.18 7.68
N ILE A 32 -9.91 -8.75 7.46
CA ILE A 32 -8.65 -8.00 7.52
C ILE A 32 -8.60 -6.97 6.41
N GLU A 33 -9.04 -7.31 5.19
CA GLU A 33 -9.11 -6.39 4.07
C GLU A 33 -9.96 -5.17 4.40
N ASN A 34 -11.15 -5.38 4.93
CA ASN A 34 -12.05 -4.29 5.28
C ASN A 34 -11.42 -3.33 6.28
N ARG A 35 -10.77 -3.88 7.30
CA ARG A 35 -10.10 -3.06 8.31
C ARG A 35 -8.87 -2.35 7.73
N LEU A 36 -8.13 -3.03 6.88
CA LEU A 36 -6.95 -2.46 6.22
C LEU A 36 -7.34 -1.24 5.37
N ILE A 37 -8.42 -1.34 4.61
CA ILE A 37 -8.91 -0.22 3.79
C ILE A 37 -9.25 0.98 4.67
N GLU A 38 -9.93 0.76 5.80
CA GLU A 38 -10.22 1.84 6.74
C GLU A 38 -8.95 2.50 7.29
N ILE A 39 -7.97 1.70 7.67
CA ILE A 39 -6.71 2.19 8.21
C ILE A 39 -5.98 3.03 7.17
N LEU A 40 -5.84 2.50 5.95
CA LEU A 40 -5.13 3.20 4.88
C LEU A 40 -5.82 4.51 4.51
N SER A 41 -7.14 4.52 4.46
CA SER A 41 -7.91 5.72 4.17
C SER A 41 -7.69 6.81 5.21
N LYS A 42 -7.63 6.43 6.48
CA LYS A 42 -7.37 7.37 7.58
C LYS A 42 -5.96 7.94 7.50
N ILE A 43 -4.98 7.10 7.19
CA ILE A 43 -3.59 7.54 7.03
C ILE A 43 -3.49 8.56 5.89
N ALA A 44 -4.12 8.28 4.77
CA ALA A 44 -4.12 9.19 3.63
C ALA A 44 -4.73 10.53 4.00
N GLU A 45 -5.89 10.52 4.66
CA GLU A 45 -6.56 11.74 5.12
C GLU A 45 -5.66 12.55 6.07
N ASP A 46 -5.05 11.88 7.04
CA ASP A 46 -4.19 12.55 8.02
C ASP A 46 -2.92 13.14 7.40
N ASN A 47 -2.46 12.57 6.30
CA ASN A 47 -1.23 13.02 5.62
C ASN A 47 -1.49 13.85 4.37
N GLY A 48 -2.74 14.13 4.05
CA GLY A 48 -3.12 15.05 2.97
C GLY A 48 -2.95 14.50 1.56
N PHE A 49 -2.94 13.20 1.38
CA PHE A 49 -2.98 12.60 0.04
C PHE A 49 -4.26 11.77 -0.12
N GLN A 50 -4.54 11.35 -1.34
CA GLN A 50 -5.75 10.61 -1.66
C GLN A 50 -5.43 9.23 -2.19
N ILE A 51 -6.18 8.23 -1.74
CA ILE A 51 -6.15 6.90 -2.32
C ILE A 51 -7.31 6.84 -3.31
N LEU A 52 -6.99 6.79 -4.59
CA LEU A 52 -7.99 6.75 -5.67
C LEU A 52 -8.53 5.34 -5.88
N GLU A 53 -7.66 4.34 -5.74
CA GLU A 53 -8.02 2.93 -5.86
C GLU A 53 -7.23 2.13 -4.84
N CYS A 54 -7.88 1.14 -4.26
CA CYS A 54 -7.26 0.20 -3.34
C CYS A 54 -7.73 -1.20 -3.70
N ASN A 55 -6.83 -1.98 -4.27
CA ASN A 55 -7.11 -3.36 -4.65
C ASN A 55 -6.23 -4.27 -3.81
N THR A 56 -6.83 -5.27 -3.20
CA THR A 56 -6.10 -6.24 -2.39
C THR A 56 -6.31 -7.65 -2.93
N ASP A 57 -5.33 -8.47 -2.73
CA ASP A 57 -5.47 -9.91 -2.82
C ASP A 57 -5.05 -10.47 -1.46
N LYS A 58 -5.06 -11.77 -1.32
CA LYS A 58 -4.75 -12.42 -0.03
C LYS A 58 -3.32 -12.17 0.44
N ASP A 59 -2.41 -11.87 -0.49
CA ASP A 59 -0.97 -11.76 -0.21
C ASP A 59 -0.34 -10.45 -0.64
N HIS A 60 -1.11 -9.49 -1.14
CA HIS A 60 -0.56 -8.20 -1.56
C HIS A 60 -1.62 -7.10 -1.65
N ILE A 61 -1.12 -5.88 -1.78
CA ILE A 61 -1.92 -4.67 -1.91
C ILE A 61 -1.42 -3.84 -3.08
N HIS A 62 -2.36 -3.27 -3.81
CA HIS A 62 -2.08 -2.34 -4.90
C HIS A 62 -2.91 -1.08 -4.68
N LEU A 63 -2.22 0.06 -4.55
CA LEU A 63 -2.85 1.37 -4.39
C LEU A 63 -2.57 2.25 -5.59
N LEU A 64 -3.55 3.06 -5.96
CA LEU A 64 -3.33 4.22 -6.83
C LEU A 64 -3.54 5.45 -5.96
N VAL A 65 -2.50 6.26 -5.81
CA VAL A 65 -2.55 7.44 -4.95
C VAL A 65 -2.35 8.71 -5.75
N ASN A 66 -3.00 9.78 -5.31
CA ASN A 66 -2.85 11.12 -5.83
C ASN A 66 -2.24 11.98 -4.72
N CYS A 67 -1.08 12.56 -4.98
CA CYS A 67 -0.37 13.35 -3.97
C CYS A 67 0.08 14.69 -4.52
N SER A 68 0.57 15.57 -3.65
CA SER A 68 1.08 16.88 -4.02
C SER A 68 2.59 16.83 -4.31
N PRO A 69 3.16 17.86 -4.95
CA PRO A 69 4.60 17.95 -5.15
C PRO A 69 5.41 17.97 -3.85
N GLN A 70 4.77 18.26 -2.73
CA GLN A 70 5.41 18.34 -1.42
C GLN A 70 5.48 17.01 -0.69
N HIS A 71 4.79 15.99 -1.19
CA HIS A 71 4.82 14.66 -0.57
C HIS A 71 6.09 13.92 -0.91
N TYR A 72 6.73 13.36 0.11
CA TYR A 72 7.90 12.52 -0.05
C TYR A 72 7.45 11.06 -0.03
N ILE A 73 7.66 10.35 -1.13
CA ILE A 73 7.13 8.99 -1.30
C ILE A 73 7.57 8.02 -0.20
N PRO A 74 8.85 7.98 0.19
CA PRO A 74 9.25 7.06 1.27
C PRO A 74 8.51 7.31 2.58
N ASP A 75 8.21 8.56 2.92
CA ASP A 75 7.46 8.88 4.14
C ASP A 75 6.01 8.40 4.05
N MET A 76 5.39 8.58 2.88
CA MET A 76 4.02 8.10 2.65
C MET A 76 3.96 6.58 2.83
N ILE A 77 4.88 5.87 2.21
CA ILE A 77 4.92 4.40 2.27
C ILE A 77 5.22 3.92 3.69
N LYS A 78 6.14 4.58 4.37
CA LYS A 78 6.45 4.26 5.76
C LYS A 78 5.21 4.38 6.65
N ALA A 79 4.44 5.45 6.48
CA ALA A 79 3.21 5.64 7.22
C ALA A 79 2.18 4.55 6.89
N LEU A 80 1.95 4.30 5.60
CA LEU A 80 0.98 3.30 5.15
C LEU A 80 1.31 1.90 5.67
N LYS A 81 2.55 1.46 5.46
CA LYS A 81 2.98 0.12 5.87
C LYS A 81 3.14 -0.01 7.38
N GLY A 82 3.77 0.96 8.01
CA GLY A 82 4.08 0.89 9.44
C GLY A 82 2.83 0.91 10.31
N VAL A 83 1.95 1.87 10.09
CA VAL A 83 0.74 2.00 10.89
C VAL A 83 -0.21 0.83 10.63
N SER A 84 -0.38 0.42 9.36
CA SER A 84 -1.27 -0.69 9.05
C SER A 84 -0.76 -2.00 9.67
N ALA A 85 0.53 -2.27 9.60
CA ALA A 85 1.11 -3.46 10.21
C ALA A 85 0.88 -3.47 11.73
N ARG A 86 1.16 -2.34 12.39
CA ARG A 86 1.00 -2.22 13.85
C ARG A 86 -0.44 -2.46 14.28
N LEU A 87 -1.39 -1.81 13.61
CA LEU A 87 -2.81 -1.92 13.98
C LEU A 87 -3.38 -3.30 13.67
N LEU A 88 -3.05 -3.87 12.51
CA LEU A 88 -3.54 -5.20 12.15
C LEU A 88 -2.94 -6.28 13.06
N MET A 89 -1.66 -6.18 13.40
CA MET A 89 -1.05 -7.13 14.34
C MET A 89 -1.64 -7.01 15.74
N LYS A 90 -2.07 -5.82 16.14
CA LYS A 90 -2.73 -5.60 17.41
C LYS A 90 -4.14 -6.19 17.43
N GLU A 91 -4.91 -5.95 16.37
CA GLU A 91 -6.33 -6.32 16.29
C GLU A 91 -6.56 -7.78 15.90
N PHE A 92 -5.68 -8.33 15.04
CA PHE A 92 -5.79 -9.69 14.50
C PHE A 92 -4.57 -10.54 14.83
N GLY A 93 -3.86 -10.20 15.91
CA GLY A 93 -2.57 -10.81 16.23
C GLY A 93 -2.60 -12.32 16.37
N GLU A 94 -3.65 -12.87 17.01
CA GLU A 94 -3.74 -14.33 17.19
C GLU A 94 -3.83 -15.05 15.84
N GLU A 95 -4.64 -14.52 14.95
CA GLU A 95 -4.83 -15.08 13.62
C GLU A 95 -3.58 -14.93 12.76
N LEU A 96 -2.97 -13.74 12.79
CA LEU A 96 -1.79 -13.45 11.98
C LEU A 96 -0.55 -14.20 12.45
N LYS A 97 -0.35 -14.34 13.75
CA LYS A 97 0.81 -15.04 14.32
C LYS A 97 0.87 -16.52 13.96
N LYS A 98 -0.27 -17.13 13.65
CA LYS A 98 -0.31 -18.52 13.23
C LYS A 98 0.37 -18.74 11.88
N LYS A 99 0.42 -17.70 11.04
CA LYS A 99 0.96 -17.80 9.68
C LYS A 99 2.23 -16.98 9.49
N LEU A 100 2.49 -16.01 10.37
CA LEU A 100 3.63 -15.11 10.22
C LEU A 100 4.62 -15.28 11.35
N TRP A 101 5.88 -15.44 10.99
CA TRP A 101 6.99 -15.61 11.93
C TRP A 101 7.68 -14.26 12.15
N GLY A 102 8.18 -14.03 13.36
CA GLY A 102 8.95 -12.85 13.69
C GLY A 102 8.17 -11.54 13.77
N GLY A 103 6.85 -11.61 13.75
CA GLY A 103 6.01 -10.44 13.97
C GLY A 103 5.98 -9.42 12.82
N HIS A 104 6.43 -9.81 11.63
CA HIS A 104 6.43 -8.92 10.46
C HIS A 104 5.29 -9.28 9.52
N LEU A 105 4.37 -8.34 9.31
CA LEU A 105 3.25 -8.53 8.39
C LEU A 105 3.68 -8.32 6.95
N TRP A 106 4.36 -7.19 6.68
CA TRP A 106 4.70 -6.81 5.32
C TRP A 106 6.14 -7.15 4.95
N ASN A 107 6.34 -7.50 3.68
CA ASN A 107 7.68 -7.58 3.11
C ASN A 107 8.32 -6.19 3.19
N PRO A 108 9.62 -6.06 3.51
CA PRO A 108 10.26 -4.74 3.62
C PRO A 108 10.29 -3.94 2.32
N SER A 109 10.20 -4.59 1.18
CA SER A 109 10.25 -3.89 -0.11
C SER A 109 8.88 -3.36 -0.52
N TYR A 110 8.89 -2.52 -1.53
CA TYR A 110 7.68 -2.02 -2.18
C TYR A 110 8.01 -1.65 -3.63
N PHE A 111 6.97 -1.57 -4.45
CA PHE A 111 7.08 -1.10 -5.82
C PHE A 111 6.34 0.23 -5.91
N VAL A 112 6.95 1.21 -6.58
CA VAL A 112 6.28 2.49 -6.87
C VAL A 112 6.59 2.89 -8.31
N ALA A 113 5.56 3.32 -9.03
CA ALA A 113 5.70 3.78 -10.41
C ALA A 113 4.66 4.84 -10.71
N THR A 114 5.02 5.78 -11.58
CA THR A 114 4.06 6.71 -12.14
C THR A 114 3.13 5.96 -13.10
N VAL A 115 1.97 6.52 -13.38
CA VAL A 115 1.03 5.93 -14.33
C VAL A 115 1.67 5.91 -15.73
N SER A 116 1.71 4.74 -16.36
CA SER A 116 2.26 4.57 -17.70
C SER A 116 1.62 3.36 -18.39
N GLU A 117 1.90 3.20 -19.68
CA GLU A 117 1.36 2.10 -20.47
C GLU A 117 1.80 0.72 -19.97
N ASN A 118 2.99 0.63 -19.40
CA ASN A 118 3.57 -0.65 -18.97
C ASN A 118 3.41 -0.94 -17.48
N THR A 119 2.68 -0.10 -16.75
CA THR A 119 2.59 -0.22 -15.30
C THR A 119 2.01 -1.55 -14.86
N GLU A 120 0.96 -2.04 -15.50
CA GLU A 120 0.32 -3.31 -15.14
C GLU A 120 1.29 -4.49 -15.23
N GLU A 121 2.09 -4.53 -16.30
CA GLU A 121 3.06 -5.60 -16.48
C GLU A 121 4.19 -5.50 -15.46
N GLN A 122 4.66 -4.29 -15.16
CA GLN A 122 5.68 -4.07 -14.14
C GLN A 122 5.22 -4.51 -12.77
N ILE A 123 3.96 -4.22 -12.42
CA ILE A 123 3.36 -4.65 -11.16
C ILE A 123 3.30 -6.17 -11.08
N ARG A 124 2.87 -6.83 -12.16
CA ARG A 124 2.79 -8.28 -12.21
C ARG A 124 4.15 -8.93 -11.96
N LYS A 125 5.18 -8.41 -12.62
CA LYS A 125 6.55 -8.91 -12.44
C LYS A 125 7.03 -8.74 -11.01
N TYR A 126 6.76 -7.59 -10.41
CA TYR A 126 7.14 -7.34 -9.03
C TYR A 126 6.51 -8.36 -8.08
N ILE A 127 5.21 -8.59 -8.22
CA ILE A 127 4.47 -9.52 -7.36
C ILE A 127 5.02 -10.94 -7.53
N GLN A 128 5.28 -11.37 -8.76
CA GLN A 128 5.82 -12.70 -9.02
C GLN A 128 7.19 -12.89 -8.38
N ASN A 129 8.03 -11.88 -8.42
CA ASN A 129 9.38 -11.94 -7.86
C ASN A 129 9.41 -11.96 -6.33
N GLN A 130 8.32 -11.57 -5.66
CA GLN A 130 8.22 -11.58 -4.20
C GLN A 130 7.82 -12.94 -3.64
N LYS A 131 7.53 -13.90 -4.50
CA LYS A 131 6.92 -15.16 -4.09
C LYS A 131 7.75 -15.96 -3.08
N ARG A 132 9.07 -15.84 -3.10
CA ARG A 132 9.96 -16.69 -2.28
C ARG A 132 10.93 -15.89 -1.40
N LYS A 133 10.63 -14.64 -1.14
CA LYS A 133 11.53 -13.80 -0.35
C LYS A 133 10.90 -13.38 0.96
#